data_3a04f7dee30e9aeecaa97217a6869821
#
_entry.id   3a04f7dee30e9aeecaa97217a6869821
#
_cell.length_a   1.000
_cell.length_b   1.000
_cell.length_c   1.000
_cell.angle_alpha   90.00
_cell.angle_beta   90.00
_cell.angle_gamma   90.00
#
_symmetry.space_group_name_H-M   'P 1'
#
loop_
_entity.id
_entity.type
_entity.pdbx_description
1 polymer ?
#
loop_
_entity_poly.entity_id
_entity_poly.type
_entity_poly.pdbx_seq_one_letter_code
_entity_poly.pdbx_strand_id
1 'polypeptide(L)'
;MRVKRIENVRMDINKWNPSDFWMVQRGFNFGRIEGEQTLLGLNQVIQESLQEKSLIGISLKKMQGGASLSRKNIASNMNQSKTYTGFSYSRTSMDGYILLSGGTKIQYRSFGGPSSLTGFQGEVKGANANQGKISLGPTNMILRTYGLPTVPINAASRVRTDPVSVWNEISVGLRTYARMNQNQIDTLRDKVNQSWLYSKLQVTQLIGIIESIKNRNLRNQLVEDLYLYASSQSRFSSAYYKLE
;
A
#
# COMPACT_ATOMS: atom_id res chain seq x y z
N MET A 1 -11.94 -12.25 13.08
CA MET A 1 -10.74 -13.07 12.91
C MET A 1 -9.98 -13.11 14.24
N ARG A 2 -10.02 -14.24 14.93
CA ARG A 2 -9.49 -14.41 16.30
C ARG A 2 -7.98 -14.15 16.38
N VAL A 3 -7.21 -14.79 15.54
CA VAL A 3 -5.74 -14.70 15.50
C VAL A 3 -5.25 -13.25 15.36
N LYS A 4 -5.88 -12.47 14.49
CA LYS A 4 -5.55 -11.05 14.31
C LYS A 4 -5.67 -10.22 15.60
N ARG A 5 -6.60 -10.57 16.50
CA ARG A 5 -6.76 -9.91 17.81
C ARG A 5 -5.69 -10.36 18.79
N ILE A 6 -5.35 -11.64 18.79
CA ILE A 6 -4.34 -12.22 19.70
C ILE A 6 -2.97 -11.59 19.41
N GLU A 7 -2.57 -11.51 18.14
CA GLU A 7 -1.27 -10.96 17.74
C GLU A 7 -1.25 -9.43 17.55
N ASN A 8 -2.39 -8.75 17.81
CA ASN A 8 -2.55 -7.30 17.60
C ASN A 8 -2.14 -6.84 16.18
N VAL A 9 -2.35 -7.69 15.18
CA VAL A 9 -2.01 -7.38 13.79
C VAL A 9 -3.09 -6.51 13.16
N ARG A 10 -2.74 -5.28 12.80
CA ARG A 10 -3.62 -4.30 12.14
C ARG A 10 -3.54 -4.44 10.62
N MET A 11 -4.12 -5.49 10.09
CA MET A 11 -4.20 -5.73 8.64
C MET A 11 -5.64 -6.01 8.23
N ASP A 12 -6.08 -5.45 7.09
CA ASP A 12 -7.41 -5.75 6.55
C ASP A 12 -7.49 -7.23 6.13
N ILE A 13 -8.65 -7.86 6.35
CA ILE A 13 -8.85 -9.27 6.02
C ILE A 13 -8.58 -9.54 4.54
N ASN A 14 -8.98 -8.62 3.66
CA ASN A 14 -8.74 -8.74 2.21
C ASN A 14 -7.26 -8.54 1.83
N LYS A 15 -6.42 -8.06 2.75
CA LYS A 15 -4.96 -8.00 2.58
C LYS A 15 -4.28 -9.23 3.13
N TRP A 16 -4.87 -9.86 4.14
CA TRP A 16 -4.42 -11.16 4.62
C TRP A 16 -4.73 -12.25 3.59
N ASN A 17 -5.98 -12.33 3.14
CA ASN A 17 -6.39 -13.22 2.05
C ASN A 17 -7.46 -12.53 1.19
N PRO A 18 -7.16 -12.20 -0.06
CA PRO A 18 -8.07 -11.50 -0.95
C PRO A 18 -9.05 -12.42 -1.69
N SER A 19 -9.26 -13.66 -1.19
CA SER A 19 -10.20 -14.60 -1.81
C SER A 19 -11.64 -14.12 -1.70
N ASP A 20 -12.32 -14.10 -2.82
CA ASP A 20 -13.75 -13.76 -2.91
C ASP A 20 -14.61 -14.95 -2.50
N PHE A 21 -14.13 -16.20 -2.73
CA PHE A 21 -14.77 -17.43 -2.28
C PHE A 21 -13.76 -18.53 -1.97
N TRP A 22 -14.22 -19.57 -1.30
CA TRP A 22 -13.41 -20.72 -0.93
C TRP A 22 -14.03 -22.01 -1.47
N MET A 23 -13.23 -22.82 -2.13
CA MET A 23 -13.57 -24.21 -2.44
C MET A 23 -13.10 -25.08 -1.29
N VAL A 24 -14.00 -25.90 -0.75
CA VAL A 24 -13.75 -26.76 0.40
C VAL A 24 -14.04 -28.19 0.02
N GLN A 25 -13.07 -29.07 0.21
CA GLN A 25 -13.27 -30.51 0.00
C GLN A 25 -14.25 -31.04 1.04
N ARG A 26 -15.13 -31.92 0.62
CA ARG A 26 -16.07 -32.60 1.54
C ARG A 26 -15.28 -33.31 2.65
N GLY A 27 -15.65 -33.07 3.91
CA GLY A 27 -14.96 -33.63 5.07
C GLY A 27 -13.73 -32.88 5.54
N PHE A 28 -13.45 -31.67 5.00
CA PHE A 28 -12.35 -30.85 5.48
C PHE A 28 -12.47 -30.54 6.99
N ASN A 29 -11.38 -30.76 7.71
CA ASN A 29 -11.33 -30.54 9.16
C ASN A 29 -11.05 -29.05 9.47
N PHE A 30 -12.09 -28.28 9.75
CA PHE A 30 -11.98 -26.87 10.14
C PHE A 30 -11.25 -26.66 11.48
N GLY A 31 -11.17 -27.68 12.33
CA GLY A 31 -10.40 -27.63 13.59
C GLY A 31 -8.93 -27.29 13.38
N ARG A 32 -8.36 -27.61 12.21
CA ARG A 32 -6.99 -27.18 11.82
C ARG A 32 -6.85 -25.65 11.79
N ILE A 33 -7.89 -24.95 11.32
CA ILE A 33 -7.92 -23.47 11.23
C ILE A 33 -8.29 -22.86 12.59
N GLU A 34 -9.29 -23.43 13.26
CA GLU A 34 -9.81 -22.89 14.52
C GLU A 34 -8.81 -23.04 15.68
N GLY A 35 -7.95 -24.05 15.61
CA GLY A 35 -6.88 -24.30 16.60
C GLY A 35 -5.74 -23.32 16.54
N GLU A 36 -5.54 -22.63 15.40
CA GLU A 36 -4.39 -21.76 15.22
C GLU A 36 -4.45 -20.48 16.09
N GLN A 37 -3.31 -20.16 16.70
CA GLN A 37 -3.16 -19.00 17.57
C GLN A 37 -2.35 -17.88 16.92
N THR A 38 -1.59 -18.17 15.84
CA THR A 38 -0.72 -17.23 15.14
C THR A 38 -1.10 -17.08 13.67
N LEU A 39 -0.83 -15.92 13.07
CA LEU A 39 -1.01 -15.72 11.63
C LEU A 39 -0.08 -16.61 10.82
N LEU A 40 1.13 -16.84 11.32
CA LEU A 40 2.08 -17.73 10.66
C LEU A 40 1.55 -19.17 10.61
N GLY A 41 1.08 -19.71 11.73
CA GLY A 41 0.47 -21.04 11.79
C GLY A 41 -0.77 -21.14 10.90
N LEU A 42 -1.65 -20.12 10.96
CA LEU A 42 -2.83 -20.08 10.11
C LEU A 42 -2.46 -20.04 8.61
N ASN A 43 -1.46 -19.27 8.22
CA ASN A 43 -0.97 -19.22 6.85
C ASN A 43 -0.36 -20.55 6.40
N GLN A 44 0.34 -21.25 7.29
CA GLN A 44 0.89 -22.56 7.04
C GLN A 44 -0.23 -23.57 6.78
N VAL A 45 -1.26 -23.62 7.62
CA VAL A 45 -2.44 -24.50 7.42
C VAL A 45 -3.13 -24.20 6.09
N ILE A 46 -3.30 -22.92 5.73
CA ILE A 46 -3.90 -22.55 4.44
C ILE A 46 -3.02 -23.00 3.27
N GLN A 47 -1.69 -22.85 3.38
CA GLN A 47 -0.76 -23.26 2.34
C GLN A 47 -0.73 -24.79 2.15
N GLU A 48 -0.69 -25.55 3.23
CA GLU A 48 -0.77 -27.00 3.23
C GLU A 48 -2.08 -27.48 2.59
N SER A 49 -3.20 -26.92 3.07
CA SER A 49 -4.54 -27.25 2.55
C SER A 49 -4.71 -26.92 1.05
N LEU A 50 -4.04 -25.84 0.59
CA LEU A 50 -4.03 -25.48 -0.83
C LEU A 50 -3.21 -26.50 -1.65
N GLN A 51 -2.08 -27.00 -1.11
CA GLN A 51 -1.28 -28.07 -1.75
C GLN A 51 -2.05 -29.39 -1.81
N GLU A 52 -2.72 -29.75 -0.72
CA GLU A 52 -3.61 -30.92 -0.62
C GLU A 52 -4.89 -30.78 -1.47
N LYS A 53 -5.18 -29.57 -1.98
CA LYS A 53 -6.43 -29.21 -2.67
C LYS A 53 -7.68 -29.37 -1.79
N SER A 54 -7.50 -29.40 -0.47
CA SER A 54 -8.56 -29.61 0.52
C SER A 54 -9.27 -28.31 0.89
N LEU A 55 -8.57 -27.14 0.80
CA LEU A 55 -9.11 -25.81 0.99
C LEU A 55 -8.41 -24.82 0.05
N ILE A 56 -9.16 -24.21 -0.85
CA ILE A 56 -8.64 -23.32 -1.90
C ILE A 56 -9.37 -21.99 -1.87
N GLY A 57 -8.67 -20.92 -1.54
CA GLY A 57 -9.17 -19.55 -1.69
C GLY A 57 -8.97 -19.05 -3.12
N ILE A 58 -9.99 -18.43 -3.71
CA ILE A 58 -9.98 -17.91 -5.09
C ILE A 58 -10.39 -16.45 -5.09
N SER A 59 -9.52 -15.59 -5.63
CA SER A 59 -9.82 -14.18 -5.90
C SER A 59 -10.17 -14.00 -7.37
N LEU A 60 -11.31 -13.37 -7.63
CA LEU A 60 -11.81 -13.06 -8.97
C LEU A 60 -11.36 -11.68 -9.43
N LYS A 61 -10.99 -11.57 -10.69
CA LYS A 61 -10.79 -10.29 -11.36
C LYS A 61 -11.65 -10.22 -12.62
N LYS A 62 -12.01 -9.00 -13.01
CA LYS A 62 -12.71 -8.81 -14.29
C LYS A 62 -11.82 -9.33 -15.42
N MET A 63 -12.26 -10.36 -16.10
CA MET A 63 -11.57 -10.92 -17.24
C MET A 63 -11.68 -9.98 -18.44
N GLN A 64 -10.56 -9.78 -19.12
CA GLN A 64 -10.48 -9.08 -20.40
C GLN A 64 -9.77 -10.01 -21.39
N GLY A 65 -10.55 -10.88 -22.06
CA GLY A 65 -10.02 -11.95 -22.92
C GLY A 65 -10.06 -13.33 -22.29
N GLY A 66 -9.04 -14.14 -22.46
CA GLY A 66 -8.96 -15.49 -21.89
C GLY A 66 -8.82 -15.50 -20.36
N ALA A 67 -9.27 -16.57 -19.72
CA ALA A 67 -9.09 -16.78 -18.29
C ALA A 67 -7.72 -17.39 -17.98
N SER A 68 -7.01 -16.86 -16.99
CA SER A 68 -5.80 -17.46 -16.45
C SER A 68 -5.91 -17.65 -14.93
N LEU A 69 -5.33 -18.75 -14.45
CA LEU A 69 -5.31 -19.07 -13.02
C LEU A 69 -3.87 -19.01 -12.51
N SER A 70 -3.58 -18.09 -11.62
CA SER A 70 -2.26 -17.92 -11.03
C SER A 70 -2.25 -18.14 -9.51
N ARG A 71 -1.19 -18.81 -9.01
CA ARG A 71 -0.97 -18.99 -7.56
C ARG A 71 -0.31 -17.75 -6.99
N LYS A 72 -0.76 -17.29 -5.84
CA LYS A 72 -0.22 -16.12 -5.13
C LYS A 72 0.17 -16.49 -3.70
N ASN A 73 1.18 -15.82 -3.18
CA ASN A 73 1.69 -15.97 -1.80
C ASN A 73 2.14 -17.40 -1.43
N ILE A 74 2.62 -18.18 -2.42
CA ILE A 74 3.33 -19.42 -2.19
C ILE A 74 4.81 -19.10 -2.07
N ALA A 75 5.52 -19.70 -1.15
CA ALA A 75 6.90 -19.36 -0.77
C ALA A 75 7.87 -19.17 -1.97
N SER A 76 7.70 -19.93 -3.05
CA SER A 76 8.49 -19.78 -4.29
C SER A 76 8.17 -18.50 -5.10
N ASN A 77 7.00 -17.88 -4.87
CA ASN A 77 6.54 -16.69 -5.59
C ASN A 77 6.61 -15.41 -4.74
N MET A 78 6.95 -15.52 -3.45
CA MET A 78 7.01 -14.38 -2.52
C MET A 78 8.24 -13.48 -2.75
N ASN A 79 9.19 -13.87 -3.59
CA ASN A 79 10.49 -13.21 -3.74
C ASN A 79 10.60 -12.34 -5.01
N GLN A 80 9.59 -11.56 -5.35
CA GLN A 80 9.86 -10.39 -6.19
C GLN A 80 10.32 -9.22 -5.32
N SER A 81 11.52 -9.37 -4.73
CA SER A 81 12.18 -8.27 -4.04
C SER A 81 12.21 -7.03 -4.92
N LYS A 82 11.70 -5.93 -4.39
CA LYS A 82 11.68 -4.63 -5.06
C LYS A 82 12.49 -3.65 -4.25
N THR A 83 13.57 -3.18 -4.82
CA THR A 83 14.42 -2.18 -4.17
C THR A 83 13.95 -0.76 -4.51
N TYR A 84 14.08 0.13 -3.56
CA TYR A 84 13.85 1.56 -3.76
C TYR A 84 14.88 2.14 -4.72
N THR A 85 14.41 2.82 -5.76
CA THR A 85 15.28 3.48 -6.76
C THR A 85 15.17 5.01 -6.74
N GLY A 86 14.22 5.55 -5.98
CA GLY A 86 14.00 6.97 -5.87
C GLY A 86 12.52 7.34 -5.75
N PHE A 87 12.23 8.58 -5.97
CA PHE A 87 10.87 9.09 -5.97
C PHE A 87 10.64 10.03 -7.17
N SER A 88 9.37 10.27 -7.47
CA SER A 88 8.94 11.35 -8.35
C SER A 88 7.85 12.16 -7.66
N TYR A 89 8.07 13.46 -7.56
CA TYR A 89 7.12 14.40 -6.96
C TYR A 89 6.57 15.29 -8.07
N SER A 90 5.28 15.15 -8.38
CA SER A 90 4.68 15.94 -9.47
C SER A 90 4.70 17.44 -9.15
N ARG A 91 5.00 18.25 -10.13
CA ARG A 91 4.96 19.73 -10.02
C ARG A 91 3.53 20.25 -9.95
N THR A 92 2.64 19.70 -10.74
CA THR A 92 1.28 20.24 -10.94
C THR A 92 0.18 19.34 -10.42
N SER A 93 0.31 18.01 -10.56
CA SER A 93 -0.69 17.09 -10.02
C SER A 93 -0.51 16.85 -8.53
N MET A 94 -1.53 16.28 -7.90
CA MET A 94 -1.51 15.89 -6.49
C MET A 94 -0.62 14.66 -6.20
N ASP A 95 -0.02 14.06 -7.23
CA ASP A 95 0.66 12.77 -7.13
C ASP A 95 2.07 12.87 -6.56
N GLY A 96 2.47 11.81 -5.85
CA GLY A 96 3.84 11.41 -5.63
C GLY A 96 4.02 9.93 -5.94
N TYR A 97 5.21 9.58 -6.37
CA TYR A 97 5.53 8.20 -6.76
C TYR A 97 6.76 7.73 -5.99
N ILE A 98 6.65 6.58 -5.36
CA ILE A 98 7.80 5.83 -4.86
C ILE A 98 8.22 4.89 -5.98
N LEU A 99 9.46 5.04 -6.44
CA LEU A 99 10.01 4.29 -7.57
C LEU A 99 10.75 3.05 -7.07
N LEU A 100 10.50 1.93 -7.73
CA LEU A 100 11.03 0.61 -7.41
C LEU A 100 11.75 0.00 -8.61
N SER A 101 12.62 -0.96 -8.35
CA SER A 101 13.30 -1.71 -9.41
C SER A 101 12.31 -2.38 -10.38
N GLY A 102 12.75 -2.60 -11.62
CA GLY A 102 11.94 -3.24 -12.67
C GLY A 102 10.76 -2.39 -13.17
N GLY A 103 10.86 -1.04 -13.10
CA GLY A 103 9.82 -0.13 -13.60
C GLY A 103 8.53 -0.12 -12.78
N THR A 104 8.55 -0.74 -11.61
CA THR A 104 7.43 -0.71 -10.67
C THR A 104 7.42 0.62 -9.91
N LYS A 105 6.24 1.14 -9.57
CA LYS A 105 6.08 2.33 -8.73
C LYS A 105 4.82 2.25 -7.89
N ILE A 106 4.81 2.93 -6.75
CA ILE A 106 3.60 3.14 -5.95
C ILE A 106 3.20 4.59 -6.12
N GLN A 107 2.05 4.82 -6.76
CA GLN A 107 1.45 6.14 -6.91
C GLN A 107 0.65 6.46 -5.66
N TYR A 108 1.05 7.48 -4.92
CA TYR A 108 0.32 7.99 -3.77
C TYR A 108 -0.46 9.25 -4.15
N ARG A 109 -1.75 9.26 -3.86
CA ARG A 109 -2.65 10.40 -4.07
C ARG A 109 -3.98 10.21 -3.35
N SER A 110 -4.79 11.27 -3.27
CA SER A 110 -6.22 11.14 -2.99
C SER A 110 -6.97 10.69 -4.25
N PHE A 111 -7.93 9.78 -4.07
CA PHE A 111 -8.83 9.28 -5.11
C PHE A 111 -10.26 9.85 -4.94
N GLY A 112 -10.44 10.83 -4.06
CA GLY A 112 -11.69 11.56 -3.93
C GLY A 112 -11.87 12.62 -5.02
N GLY A 113 -13.09 13.14 -5.15
CA GLY A 113 -13.40 14.26 -6.06
C GLY A 113 -12.74 15.58 -5.64
N PRO A 114 -12.92 16.67 -6.41
CA PRO A 114 -12.23 17.95 -6.21
C PRO A 114 -12.39 18.59 -4.82
N SER A 115 -13.51 18.33 -4.14
CA SER A 115 -13.78 18.81 -2.77
C SER A 115 -13.59 17.73 -1.71
N SER A 116 -13.13 16.52 -2.09
CA SER A 116 -12.96 15.39 -1.18
C SER A 116 -11.66 15.50 -0.41
N LEU A 117 -11.74 15.46 0.91
CA LEU A 117 -10.59 15.40 1.82
C LEU A 117 -10.45 13.99 2.41
N THR A 118 -10.61 12.98 1.58
CA THR A 118 -10.52 11.55 1.94
C THR A 118 -9.84 10.75 0.86
N GLY A 119 -9.67 9.44 1.08
CA GLY A 119 -9.23 8.50 0.05
C GLY A 119 -7.76 8.60 -0.31
N PHE A 120 -6.90 9.13 0.56
CA PHE A 120 -5.45 9.08 0.33
C PHE A 120 -4.95 7.63 0.42
N GLN A 121 -4.34 7.16 -0.64
CA GLN A 121 -3.80 5.80 -0.74
C GLN A 121 -2.66 5.72 -1.76
N GLY A 122 -1.87 4.65 -1.66
CA GLY A 122 -0.92 4.21 -2.67
C GLY A 122 -1.54 3.18 -3.59
N GLU A 123 -1.22 3.24 -4.88
CA GLU A 123 -1.63 2.27 -5.89
C GLU A 123 -0.40 1.78 -6.67
N VAL A 124 -0.19 0.48 -6.70
CA VAL A 124 0.94 -0.12 -7.44
C VAL A 124 0.68 -0.02 -8.94
N LYS A 125 1.67 0.48 -9.67
CA LYS A 125 1.69 0.67 -11.13
C LYS A 125 2.95 0.04 -11.72
N GLY A 126 2.83 -0.47 -12.94
CA GLY A 126 3.93 -1.06 -13.71
C GLY A 126 3.45 -2.28 -14.49
N ALA A 127 4.03 -2.53 -15.68
CA ALA A 127 3.60 -3.62 -16.56
C ALA A 127 3.74 -5.01 -15.94
N ASN A 128 4.79 -5.20 -15.10
CA ASN A 128 5.09 -6.47 -14.44
C ASN A 128 4.83 -6.41 -12.93
N ALA A 129 4.04 -5.45 -12.46
CA ALA A 129 3.75 -5.29 -11.05
C ALA A 129 2.45 -6.01 -10.69
N ASN A 130 2.45 -6.69 -9.54
CA ASN A 130 1.20 -7.14 -8.95
C ASN A 130 0.41 -5.92 -8.50
N GLN A 131 -0.66 -5.60 -9.21
CA GLN A 131 -1.49 -4.44 -8.92
C GLN A 131 -2.15 -4.57 -7.55
N GLY A 132 -2.25 -3.44 -6.86
CA GLY A 132 -2.90 -3.40 -5.55
C GLY A 132 -2.86 -2.01 -4.95
N LYS A 133 -3.46 -1.88 -3.78
CA LYS A 133 -3.62 -0.59 -3.10
C LYS A 133 -3.23 -0.71 -1.63
N ILE A 134 -2.73 0.39 -1.07
CA ILE A 134 -2.45 0.55 0.35
C ILE A 134 -3.03 1.88 0.83
N SER A 135 -3.92 1.84 1.81
CA SER A 135 -4.50 3.05 2.40
C SER A 135 -3.56 3.68 3.44
N LEU A 136 -3.90 4.88 3.90
CA LEU A 136 -3.11 5.64 4.88
C LEU A 136 -2.88 4.87 6.19
N GLY A 137 -3.89 4.17 6.69
CA GLY A 137 -3.78 3.42 7.94
C GLY A 137 -2.66 2.37 7.93
N PRO A 138 -2.69 1.40 6.99
CA PRO A 138 -1.61 0.45 6.78
C PRO A 138 -0.25 1.09 6.45
N THR A 139 -0.21 2.18 5.65
CA THR A 139 1.03 2.92 5.40
C THR A 139 1.64 3.38 6.74
N ASN A 140 0.84 4.03 7.59
CA ASN A 140 1.27 4.50 8.90
C ASN A 140 1.62 3.35 9.87
N MET A 141 0.95 2.21 9.77
CA MET A 141 1.29 1.02 10.54
C MET A 141 2.71 0.55 10.19
N ILE A 142 3.01 0.42 8.90
CA ILE A 142 4.34 0.02 8.43
C ILE A 142 5.39 1.03 8.87
N LEU A 143 5.18 2.34 8.69
CA LEU A 143 6.11 3.37 9.16
C LEU A 143 6.43 3.22 10.66
N ARG A 144 5.43 2.98 11.51
CA ARG A 144 5.64 2.75 12.96
C ARG A 144 6.45 1.50 13.25
N THR A 145 6.30 0.43 12.48
CA THR A 145 7.10 -0.81 12.65
C THR A 145 8.60 -0.53 12.51
N TYR A 146 8.94 0.50 11.73
CA TYR A 146 10.32 0.96 11.54
C TYR A 146 10.74 2.10 12.49
N GLY A 147 9.89 2.45 13.47
CA GLY A 147 10.16 3.56 14.41
C GLY A 147 10.11 4.94 13.76
N LEU A 148 9.45 5.08 12.62
CA LEU A 148 9.40 6.31 11.84
C LEU A 148 8.16 7.15 12.18
N PRO A 149 8.21 8.48 11.95
CA PRO A 149 7.04 9.34 11.99
C PRO A 149 5.94 8.83 11.04
N THR A 150 4.72 9.26 11.27
CA THR A 150 3.56 8.89 10.43
C THR A 150 3.12 10.04 9.56
N VAL A 151 2.54 9.72 8.40
CA VAL A 151 1.83 10.70 7.58
C VAL A 151 0.61 11.21 8.36
N PRO A 152 0.34 12.52 8.37
CA PRO A 152 -0.67 13.13 9.23
C PRO A 152 -2.08 12.63 8.92
N ILE A 153 -2.78 12.15 9.95
CA ILE A 153 -4.18 11.71 9.86
C ILE A 153 -5.17 12.88 9.92
N ASN A 154 -4.71 14.05 10.39
CA ASN A 154 -5.51 15.28 10.51
C ASN A 154 -5.38 16.21 9.31
N ALA A 155 -4.84 15.74 8.18
CA ALA A 155 -4.63 16.56 6.98
C ALA A 155 -5.92 17.24 6.50
N ALA A 156 -7.07 16.55 6.57
CA ALA A 156 -8.36 17.12 6.20
C ALA A 156 -8.78 18.30 7.11
N SER A 157 -8.56 18.18 8.41
CA SER A 157 -8.82 19.28 9.36
C SER A 157 -7.88 20.45 9.06
N ARG A 158 -6.57 20.19 8.92
CA ARG A 158 -5.59 21.23 8.63
C ARG A 158 -5.91 22.02 7.35
N VAL A 159 -6.30 21.34 6.27
CA VAL A 159 -6.67 21.99 5.01
C VAL A 159 -7.88 22.94 5.20
N ARG A 160 -8.84 22.58 6.09
CA ARG A 160 -10.02 23.42 6.35
C ARG A 160 -9.72 24.60 7.28
N THR A 161 -8.92 24.36 8.32
CA THR A 161 -8.72 25.35 9.41
C THR A 161 -7.50 26.23 9.20
N ASP A 162 -6.46 25.72 8.51
CA ASP A 162 -5.20 26.44 8.29
C ASP A 162 -4.57 26.09 6.92
N PRO A 163 -5.26 26.46 5.81
CA PRO A 163 -4.74 26.18 4.47
C PRO A 163 -3.43 26.90 4.15
N VAL A 164 -3.13 28.00 4.84
CA VAL A 164 -1.90 28.77 4.64
C VAL A 164 -0.70 27.99 5.15
N SER A 165 -0.76 27.43 6.36
CA SER A 165 0.32 26.59 6.89
C SER A 165 0.50 25.33 6.04
N VAL A 166 -0.59 24.71 5.58
CA VAL A 166 -0.54 23.57 4.65
C VAL A 166 0.18 23.92 3.36
N TRP A 167 -0.16 25.08 2.77
CA TRP A 167 0.51 25.55 1.56
C TRP A 167 2.00 25.80 1.76
N ASN A 168 2.39 26.40 2.89
CA ASN A 168 3.79 26.65 3.22
C ASN A 168 4.59 25.35 3.30
N GLU A 169 4.03 24.31 3.94
CA GLU A 169 4.65 22.99 4.02
C GLU A 169 4.79 22.32 2.64
N ILE A 170 3.74 22.37 1.82
CA ILE A 170 3.78 21.89 0.43
C ILE A 170 4.80 22.66 -0.40
N SER A 171 4.91 23.98 -0.21
CA SER A 171 5.87 24.83 -0.94
C SER A 171 7.32 24.43 -0.67
N VAL A 172 7.63 23.99 0.56
CA VAL A 172 8.93 23.40 0.88
C VAL A 172 9.15 22.13 0.06
N GLY A 173 8.15 21.25 -0.01
CA GLY A 173 8.21 20.04 -0.83
C GLY A 173 8.37 20.33 -2.33
N LEU A 174 7.66 21.32 -2.86
CA LEU A 174 7.80 21.75 -4.26
C LEU A 174 9.21 22.25 -4.58
N ARG A 175 9.83 23.00 -3.68
CA ARG A 175 11.23 23.44 -3.82
C ARG A 175 12.20 22.26 -3.73
N THR A 176 12.05 21.45 -2.70
CA THR A 176 13.01 20.38 -2.36
C THR A 176 12.93 19.22 -3.35
N TYR A 177 11.71 18.72 -3.62
CA TYR A 177 11.49 17.47 -4.36
C TYR A 177 11.18 17.71 -5.84
N ALA A 178 10.48 18.79 -6.18
CA ALA A 178 10.13 19.11 -7.58
C ALA A 178 11.07 20.13 -8.22
N ARG A 179 12.03 20.71 -7.45
CA ARG A 179 12.99 21.71 -7.94
C ARG A 179 12.32 22.93 -8.57
N MET A 180 11.21 23.38 -8.00
CA MET A 180 10.51 24.59 -8.45
C MET A 180 11.10 25.82 -7.79
N ASN A 181 11.24 26.91 -8.57
CA ASN A 181 11.55 28.23 -8.04
C ASN A 181 10.30 28.93 -7.47
N GLN A 182 10.47 30.05 -6.79
CA GLN A 182 9.38 30.75 -6.11
C GLN A 182 8.28 31.19 -7.08
N ASN A 183 8.64 31.78 -8.23
CA ASN A 183 7.66 32.25 -9.23
C ASN A 183 6.77 31.10 -9.75
N GLN A 184 7.34 29.91 -9.98
CA GLN A 184 6.59 28.73 -10.38
C GLN A 184 5.63 28.26 -9.28
N ILE A 185 6.04 28.32 -8.02
CA ILE A 185 5.21 27.96 -6.88
C ILE A 185 4.04 28.94 -6.73
N ASP A 186 4.31 30.26 -6.84
CA ASP A 186 3.29 31.28 -6.73
C ASP A 186 2.23 31.17 -7.84
N THR A 187 2.67 30.91 -9.07
CA THR A 187 1.75 30.66 -10.20
C THR A 187 0.88 29.42 -10.00
N LEU A 188 1.36 28.43 -9.27
CA LEU A 188 0.59 27.22 -8.97
C LEU A 188 -0.47 27.42 -7.90
N ARG A 189 -0.24 28.34 -6.94
CA ARG A 189 -1.10 28.57 -5.77
C ARG A 189 -2.56 28.82 -6.14
N ASP A 190 -2.79 29.62 -7.18
CA ASP A 190 -4.14 30.01 -7.61
C ASP A 190 -4.89 28.90 -8.36
N LYS A 191 -4.21 27.82 -8.72
CA LYS A 191 -4.75 26.71 -9.49
C LYS A 191 -5.11 25.49 -8.66
N VAL A 192 -4.76 25.49 -7.35
CA VAL A 192 -4.96 24.33 -6.49
C VAL A 192 -6.29 24.38 -5.75
N ASN A 193 -6.92 23.23 -5.57
CA ASN A 193 -8.14 23.07 -4.78
C ASN A 193 -7.85 22.34 -3.47
N GLN A 194 -8.87 22.20 -2.62
CA GLN A 194 -8.74 21.56 -1.31
C GLN A 194 -8.27 20.09 -1.41
N SER A 195 -8.78 19.33 -2.37
CA SER A 195 -8.36 17.94 -2.59
C SER A 195 -6.90 17.85 -2.99
N TRP A 196 -6.43 18.78 -3.79
CA TRP A 196 -5.01 18.88 -4.16
C TRP A 196 -4.14 19.17 -2.92
N LEU A 197 -4.51 20.17 -2.10
CA LEU A 197 -3.80 20.48 -0.85
C LEU A 197 -3.76 19.29 0.09
N TYR A 198 -4.90 18.63 0.29
CA TYR A 198 -5.02 17.45 1.13
C TYR A 198 -4.11 16.30 0.68
N SER A 199 -4.16 15.99 -0.60
CA SER A 199 -3.35 14.92 -1.18
C SER A 199 -1.86 15.28 -1.14
N LYS A 200 -1.53 16.48 -1.58
CA LYS A 200 -0.14 16.94 -1.72
C LYS A 200 0.58 17.09 -0.40
N LEU A 201 -0.12 17.54 0.65
CA LEU A 201 0.41 17.56 2.01
C LEU A 201 0.88 16.16 2.44
N GLN A 202 0.04 15.15 2.27
CA GLN A 202 0.37 13.78 2.67
C GLN A 202 1.48 13.17 1.81
N VAL A 203 1.49 13.47 0.51
CA VAL A 203 2.59 13.09 -0.40
C VAL A 203 3.91 13.71 0.06
N THR A 204 3.90 15.00 0.41
CA THR A 204 5.09 15.72 0.90
C THR A 204 5.64 15.08 2.16
N GLN A 205 4.78 14.80 3.11
CA GLN A 205 5.15 14.14 4.37
C GLN A 205 5.71 12.74 4.14
N LEU A 206 5.04 11.92 3.33
CA LEU A 206 5.48 10.55 3.07
C LEU A 206 6.87 10.52 2.40
N ILE A 207 7.06 11.34 1.36
CA ILE A 207 8.36 11.42 0.66
C ILE A 207 9.44 11.94 1.63
N GLY A 208 9.12 12.95 2.44
CA GLY A 208 10.02 13.46 3.45
C GLY A 208 10.48 12.41 4.45
N ILE A 209 9.56 11.59 4.95
CA ILE A 209 9.86 10.47 5.86
C ILE A 209 10.80 9.47 5.19
N ILE A 210 10.48 9.02 3.97
CA ILE A 210 11.30 8.03 3.25
C ILE A 210 12.70 8.58 2.95
N GLU A 211 12.79 9.83 2.50
CA GLU A 211 14.08 10.48 2.17
C GLU A 211 14.93 10.83 3.39
N SER A 212 14.32 10.99 4.57
CA SER A 212 15.06 11.19 5.82
C SER A 212 15.85 9.95 6.27
N ILE A 213 15.52 8.76 5.77
CA ILE A 213 16.18 7.51 6.12
C ILE A 213 17.53 7.42 5.44
N LYS A 214 18.61 7.67 6.19
CA LYS A 214 19.98 7.61 5.68
C LYS A 214 20.46 6.17 5.41
N ASN A 215 20.00 5.22 6.23
CA ASN A 215 20.33 3.80 6.05
C ASN A 215 19.60 3.23 4.84
N ARG A 216 20.34 2.93 3.78
CA ARG A 216 19.82 2.42 2.50
C ARG A 216 19.07 1.08 2.68
N ASN A 217 19.57 0.19 3.52
CA ASN A 217 18.94 -1.11 3.74
C ASN A 217 17.60 -0.95 4.44
N LEU A 218 17.53 -0.12 5.47
CA LEU A 218 16.29 0.19 6.17
C LEU A 218 15.25 0.83 5.24
N ARG A 219 15.68 1.76 4.38
CA ARG A 219 14.80 2.40 3.39
C ARG A 219 14.28 1.40 2.37
N ASN A 220 15.14 0.50 1.89
CA ASN A 220 14.73 -0.56 0.97
C ASN A 220 13.71 -1.50 1.62
N GLN A 221 13.95 -1.96 2.84
CA GLN A 221 13.03 -2.83 3.57
C GLN A 221 11.65 -2.18 3.79
N LEU A 222 11.63 -0.91 4.24
CA LEU A 222 10.40 -0.16 4.39
C LEU A 222 9.59 -0.09 3.09
N VAL A 223 10.25 0.28 1.99
CA VAL A 223 9.57 0.47 0.70
C VAL A 223 9.14 -0.87 0.11
N GLU A 224 9.91 -1.92 0.31
CA GLU A 224 9.53 -3.29 -0.04
C GLU A 224 8.29 -3.74 0.74
N ASP A 225 8.21 -3.52 2.05
CA ASP A 225 7.04 -3.84 2.86
C ASP A 225 5.78 -3.07 2.41
N LEU A 226 5.92 -1.79 2.05
CA LEU A 226 4.83 -1.00 1.47
C LEU A 226 4.33 -1.64 0.16
N TYR A 227 5.24 -2.05 -0.71
CA TYR A 227 4.91 -2.72 -1.98
C TYR A 227 4.24 -4.08 -1.74
N LEU A 228 4.84 -4.93 -0.92
CA LEU A 228 4.32 -6.28 -0.63
C LEU A 228 2.94 -6.21 0.02
N TYR A 229 2.73 -5.26 0.93
CA TYR A 229 1.41 -5.03 1.51
C TYR A 229 0.40 -4.57 0.45
N ALA A 230 0.76 -3.58 -0.37
CA ALA A 230 -0.12 -3.05 -1.42
C ALA A 230 -0.54 -4.14 -2.41
N SER A 231 0.41 -4.99 -2.83
CA SER A 231 0.18 -6.10 -3.77
C SER A 231 -0.41 -7.36 -3.13
N SER A 232 -0.75 -7.34 -1.84
CA SER A 232 -1.23 -8.49 -1.06
C SER A 232 -0.25 -9.67 -1.06
N GLN A 233 1.05 -9.36 -1.00
CA GLN A 233 2.16 -10.32 -0.95
C GLN A 233 3.00 -10.18 0.33
N SER A 234 2.50 -9.46 1.35
CA SER A 234 3.24 -9.31 2.60
C SER A 234 3.42 -10.68 3.29
N ARG A 235 4.45 -10.77 4.14
CA ARG A 235 4.70 -11.95 4.99
C ARG A 235 3.49 -12.38 5.84
N PHE A 236 2.51 -11.50 6.00
CA PHE A 236 1.27 -11.77 6.72
C PHE A 236 0.14 -12.26 5.81
N SER A 237 0.30 -12.20 4.48
CA SER A 237 -0.73 -12.62 3.54
C SER A 237 -0.70 -14.15 3.34
N SER A 238 -1.88 -14.75 3.27
CA SER A 238 -2.00 -16.20 3.05
C SER A 238 -1.98 -16.55 1.56
N ALA A 239 -1.75 -17.82 1.24
CA ALA A 239 -1.78 -18.35 -0.12
C ALA A 239 -3.21 -18.38 -0.70
N TYR A 240 -3.34 -18.11 -2.00
CA TYR A 240 -4.60 -18.16 -2.73
C TYR A 240 -4.39 -18.33 -4.25
N TYR A 241 -5.45 -18.66 -4.98
CA TYR A 241 -5.48 -18.55 -6.44
C TYR A 241 -6.12 -17.25 -6.90
N LYS A 242 -5.56 -16.63 -7.93
CA LYS A 242 -6.14 -15.48 -8.62
C LYS A 242 -6.61 -15.93 -10.01
N LEU A 243 -7.88 -15.71 -10.30
CA LEU A 243 -8.50 -15.93 -11.62
C LEU A 243 -8.67 -14.56 -12.29
N GLU A 244 -7.97 -14.36 -13.40
CA GLU A 244 -7.92 -13.11 -14.15
C GLU A 244 -7.87 -13.33 -15.66
#